data_81fd68f6156f27e873f7fd6b692cee44
#
_entry.id   81fd68f6156f27e873f7fd6b692cee44
#
_cell.length_a   1.000
_cell.length_b   1.000
_cell.length_c   1.000
_cell.angle_alpha   90.00
_cell.angle_beta   90.00
_cell.angle_gamma   90.00
#
_symmetry.space_group_name_H-M   'P 1'
#
loop_
_entity.id
_entity.type
_entity.pdbx_description
1 polymer ?
#
loop_
_entity_poly.entity_id
_entity_poly.type
_entity_poly.pdbx_seq_one_letter_code
_entity_poly.pdbx_strand_id
1 'polypeptide(L)'
;MMEEEYGKGSRESGRQRSDVSSQKSEAPEGMQRLDDAMKIVVNGNFCVKCHLVADYSPAGGNRAKAPQLADVYRRLRPEYVRNWIANPKMILPYTSMPVNIPYQDPPAVLSQLYHGTNVEQVQALTDLLMNYDQYTGQSTKIADRVQPAPAQGATPPAGSGGGSN
;
A
#
# COMPACT_ATOMS: atom_id res chain seq x y z
N MET A 1 44.61 -42.35 47.33
CA MET A 1 45.05 -42.99 46.10
C MET A 1 43.85 -43.30 45.29
N MET A 2 43.57 -42.43 44.40
CA MET A 2 42.38 -42.47 43.52
C MET A 2 42.92 -42.22 42.14
N GLU A 3 42.88 -43.20 41.26
CA GLU A 3 43.29 -43.06 39.88
C GLU A 3 42.06 -42.73 39.03
N GLU A 4 42.27 -41.78 38.23
CA GLU A 4 41.29 -41.24 37.24
C GLU A 4 41.23 -42.15 36.02
N GLU A 5 40.05 -42.57 35.65
CA GLU A 5 39.80 -43.15 34.33
C GLU A 5 39.22 -42.14 33.39
N TYR A 6 40.01 -41.77 32.39
CA TYR A 6 39.74 -40.82 31.38
C TYR A 6 39.07 -41.49 30.17
N GLY A 7 37.75 -41.42 30.11
CA GLY A 7 36.97 -41.96 28.98
C GLY A 7 37.08 -41.10 27.72
N LYS A 8 37.74 -41.65 26.70
CA LYS A 8 37.75 -41.10 25.33
C LYS A 8 36.37 -41.27 24.67
N GLY A 9 35.63 -40.20 24.54
CA GLY A 9 34.44 -40.11 23.69
C GLY A 9 34.79 -39.56 22.31
N SER A 10 34.57 -40.36 21.31
CA SER A 10 34.80 -40.06 19.90
C SER A 10 33.92 -38.92 19.41
N ARG A 11 34.52 -37.94 18.77
CA ARG A 11 33.84 -36.85 18.05
C ARG A 11 33.42 -37.35 16.68
N GLU A 12 32.16 -37.64 16.49
CA GLU A 12 31.58 -37.69 15.16
C GLU A 12 31.12 -36.28 14.74
N SER A 13 31.88 -35.75 13.84
CA SER A 13 31.63 -34.48 13.15
C SER A 13 30.56 -34.69 12.10
N GLY A 14 29.30 -34.63 12.50
CA GLY A 14 28.16 -34.52 11.61
C GLY A 14 28.05 -33.09 11.09
N ARG A 15 28.66 -32.81 9.95
CA ARG A 15 28.56 -31.54 9.24
C ARG A 15 27.21 -31.48 8.56
N GLN A 16 26.18 -31.08 9.29
CA GLN A 16 24.91 -30.69 8.66
C GLN A 16 25.15 -29.40 7.87
N ARG A 17 25.16 -29.54 6.55
CA ARG A 17 24.94 -28.42 5.63
C ARG A 17 23.49 -28.00 5.82
N SER A 18 23.27 -26.98 6.59
CA SER A 18 22.00 -26.24 6.55
C SER A 18 21.90 -25.56 5.20
N ASP A 19 20.94 -26.03 4.42
CA ASP A 19 20.48 -25.37 3.22
C ASP A 19 20.10 -23.94 3.57
N VAL A 20 20.90 -23.00 3.09
CA VAL A 20 20.54 -21.58 3.05
C VAL A 20 19.56 -21.42 1.92
N SER A 21 18.33 -21.92 2.12
CA SER A 21 17.23 -21.58 1.26
C SER A 21 16.93 -20.10 1.46
N SER A 22 17.13 -19.36 0.40
CA SER A 22 16.72 -18.01 0.08
C SER A 22 15.76 -17.36 1.11
N GLN A 23 16.31 -16.75 2.13
CA GLN A 23 15.56 -15.75 2.90
C GLN A 23 15.43 -14.53 1.99
N LYS A 24 14.32 -14.48 1.24
CA LYS A 24 13.78 -13.24 0.70
C LYS A 24 13.71 -12.30 1.90
N SER A 25 14.52 -11.26 1.89
CA SER A 25 14.54 -10.25 2.94
C SER A 25 13.16 -9.60 2.99
N GLU A 26 12.30 -10.07 3.88
CA GLU A 26 11.03 -9.43 4.17
C GLU A 26 11.36 -8.07 4.77
N ALA A 27 10.87 -7.03 4.11
CA ALA A 27 10.97 -5.68 4.62
C ALA A 27 10.35 -5.64 6.04
N PRO A 28 10.86 -4.82 6.97
CA PRO A 28 10.25 -4.64 8.28
C PRO A 28 8.74 -4.42 8.14
N GLU A 29 7.93 -5.06 8.97
CA GLU A 29 6.45 -5.01 8.89
C GLU A 29 5.91 -3.58 8.73
N GLY A 30 6.54 -2.61 9.40
CA GLY A 30 6.18 -1.20 9.25
C GLY A 30 6.41 -0.67 7.84
N MET A 31 7.47 -1.08 7.15
CA MET A 31 7.77 -0.65 5.79
C MET A 31 6.80 -1.29 4.80
N GLN A 32 6.49 -2.57 4.97
CA GLN A 32 5.52 -3.28 4.13
C GLN A 32 4.13 -2.62 4.21
N ARG A 33 3.71 -2.22 5.38
CA ARG A 33 2.44 -1.50 5.58
C ARG A 33 2.40 -0.18 4.82
N LEU A 34 3.50 0.56 4.78
CA LEU A 34 3.61 1.81 4.02
C LEU A 34 3.67 1.54 2.50
N ASP A 35 4.32 0.46 2.07
CA ASP A 35 4.33 0.03 0.67
C ASP A 35 2.93 -0.33 0.19
N ASP A 36 2.14 -1.03 1.00
CA ASP A 36 0.75 -1.37 0.68
C ASP A 36 -0.14 -0.12 0.65
N ALA A 37 0.06 0.82 1.58
CA ALA A 37 -0.62 2.12 1.53
C ALA A 37 -0.24 2.91 0.26
N MET A 38 1.03 2.85 -0.17
CA MET A 38 1.45 3.49 -1.41
C MET A 38 0.78 2.87 -2.65
N LYS A 39 0.49 1.55 -2.66
CA LYS A 39 -0.28 0.93 -3.74
C LYS A 39 -1.67 1.55 -3.88
N ILE A 40 -2.31 1.91 -2.77
CA ILE A 40 -3.59 2.65 -2.79
C ILE A 40 -3.39 4.03 -3.40
N VAL A 41 -2.36 4.76 -2.96
CA VAL A 41 -2.10 6.13 -3.43
C VAL A 41 -1.89 6.17 -4.93
N VAL A 42 -1.05 5.26 -5.48
CA VAL A 42 -0.68 5.23 -6.91
C VAL A 42 -1.69 4.52 -7.81
N ASN A 43 -2.75 3.95 -7.26
CA ASN A 43 -3.80 3.33 -8.07
C ASN A 43 -4.69 4.39 -8.71
N GLY A 44 -4.86 4.31 -10.05
CA GLY A 44 -5.57 5.29 -10.86
C GLY A 44 -7.06 5.48 -10.53
N ASN A 45 -7.65 4.60 -9.72
CA ASN A 45 -9.04 4.76 -9.25
C ASN A 45 -9.16 5.62 -7.99
N PHE A 46 -8.07 5.81 -7.25
CA PHE A 46 -8.06 6.45 -5.93
C PHE A 46 -7.34 7.80 -5.91
N CYS A 47 -6.32 7.95 -5.08
CA CYS A 47 -5.72 9.25 -4.79
C CYS A 47 -5.17 9.97 -6.01
N VAL A 48 -4.37 9.29 -6.84
CA VAL A 48 -3.76 9.87 -8.05
C VAL A 48 -4.76 10.23 -9.14
N LYS A 49 -6.00 9.80 -9.03
CA LYS A 49 -7.08 10.24 -9.95
C LYS A 49 -7.31 11.74 -9.89
N CYS A 50 -7.09 12.35 -8.74
CA CYS A 50 -7.38 13.76 -8.48
C CYS A 50 -6.17 14.53 -7.93
N HIS A 51 -5.34 13.88 -7.11
CA HIS A 51 -4.22 14.49 -6.39
C HIS A 51 -2.91 14.48 -7.18
N LEU A 52 -2.14 15.55 -7.03
CA LEU A 52 -0.72 15.53 -7.36
C LEU A 52 0.01 14.72 -6.30
N VAL A 53 1.01 13.94 -6.71
CA VAL A 53 1.86 13.17 -5.80
C VAL A 53 3.31 13.26 -6.29
N ALA A 54 4.13 14.02 -5.62
CA ALA A 54 5.51 14.32 -6.00
C ALA A 54 5.63 14.77 -7.47
N ASP A 55 6.29 14.00 -8.33
CA ASP A 55 6.47 14.26 -9.76
C ASP A 55 5.25 13.89 -10.62
N TYR A 56 4.26 13.20 -10.06
CA TYR A 56 3.06 12.81 -10.78
C TYR A 56 1.97 13.89 -10.74
N SER A 57 1.36 14.13 -11.89
CA SER A 57 0.19 14.98 -12.04
C SER A 57 -0.90 14.25 -12.82
N PRO A 58 -2.13 14.17 -12.28
CA PRO A 58 -3.21 13.48 -12.96
C PRO A 58 -3.47 14.09 -14.34
N ALA A 59 -3.63 13.23 -15.35
CA ALA A 59 -4.03 13.64 -16.68
C ALA A 59 -5.53 14.01 -16.66
N GLY A 60 -5.86 15.14 -17.17
CA GLY A 60 -7.25 15.48 -17.39
C GLY A 60 -7.64 16.91 -17.11
N GLY A 61 -7.91 17.57 -18.18
CA GLY A 61 -8.82 18.67 -18.39
C GLY A 61 -8.76 19.88 -17.46
N ASN A 62 -9.72 20.74 -17.62
CA ASN A 62 -9.92 21.99 -16.87
C ASN A 62 -10.42 21.79 -15.42
N ARG A 63 -10.33 20.58 -14.85
CA ARG A 63 -10.70 20.35 -13.45
C ARG A 63 -9.58 20.82 -12.54
N ALA A 64 -9.93 21.57 -11.51
CA ALA A 64 -9.00 21.93 -10.47
C ALA A 64 -8.38 20.63 -9.87
N LYS A 65 -7.06 20.55 -9.92
CA LYS A 65 -6.32 19.42 -9.32
C LYS A 65 -6.43 19.53 -7.80
N ALA A 66 -6.59 18.38 -7.16
CA ALA A 66 -6.56 18.31 -5.70
C ALA A 66 -5.13 18.58 -5.18
N PRO A 67 -4.98 18.99 -3.91
CA PRO A 67 -3.68 19.36 -3.37
C PRO A 67 -2.62 18.27 -3.49
N GLN A 68 -1.36 18.70 -3.51
CA GLN A 68 -0.18 17.82 -3.49
C GLN A 68 -0.11 16.98 -2.22
N LEU A 69 -0.06 15.67 -2.37
CA LEU A 69 0.00 14.74 -1.23
C LEU A 69 1.40 14.61 -0.62
N ALA A 70 2.44 14.80 -1.40
CA ALA A 70 3.82 14.71 -0.92
C ALA A 70 4.18 15.76 0.14
N ASP A 71 3.41 16.85 0.23
CA ASP A 71 3.66 17.96 1.17
C ASP A 71 2.67 18.00 2.36
N VAL A 72 1.82 16.99 2.50
CA VAL A 72 0.79 16.95 3.55
C VAL A 72 1.41 17.06 4.95
N TYR A 73 2.49 16.35 5.22
CA TYR A 73 3.18 16.32 6.51
C TYR A 73 3.68 17.70 6.99
N ARG A 74 3.93 18.63 6.07
CA ARG A 74 4.38 19.99 6.39
C ARG A 74 3.24 20.92 6.77
N ARG A 75 2.02 20.59 6.42
CA ARG A 75 0.88 21.52 6.41
C ARG A 75 -0.26 21.10 7.32
N LEU A 76 -0.42 19.80 7.57
CA LEU A 76 -1.57 19.26 8.27
C LEU A 76 -1.14 18.40 9.46
N ARG A 77 -2.04 18.26 10.42
CA ARG A 77 -1.84 17.39 11.59
C ARG A 77 -2.33 15.97 11.28
N PRO A 78 -1.73 14.93 11.88
CA PRO A 78 -2.09 13.53 11.63
C PRO A 78 -3.59 13.25 11.84
N GLU A 79 -4.19 13.75 12.91
CA GLU A 79 -5.62 13.53 13.21
C GLU A 79 -6.52 14.16 12.15
N TYR A 80 -6.14 15.33 11.65
CA TYR A 80 -6.88 15.99 10.58
C TYR A 80 -6.81 15.17 9.30
N VAL A 81 -5.62 14.69 8.92
CA VAL A 81 -5.42 13.85 7.72
C VAL A 81 -6.22 12.56 7.84
N ARG A 82 -6.15 11.88 8.98
CA ARG A 82 -6.91 10.66 9.24
C ARG A 82 -8.41 10.87 9.08
N ASN A 83 -8.96 11.88 9.72
CA ASN A 83 -10.39 12.18 9.66
C ASN A 83 -10.82 12.60 8.26
N TRP A 84 -9.96 13.34 7.55
CA TRP A 84 -10.20 13.74 6.16
C TRP A 84 -10.24 12.56 5.20
N ILE A 85 -9.32 11.60 5.33
CA ILE A 85 -9.30 10.37 4.50
C ILE A 85 -10.55 9.53 4.79
N ALA A 86 -10.90 9.37 6.07
CA ALA A 86 -12.03 8.54 6.49
C ALA A 86 -13.37 9.14 6.04
N ASN A 87 -13.59 10.43 6.27
CA ASN A 87 -14.85 11.08 5.90
C ASN A 87 -14.68 12.58 5.63
N PRO A 88 -14.23 12.95 4.45
CA PRO A 88 -13.98 14.36 4.10
C PRO A 88 -15.24 15.22 4.16
N LYS A 89 -16.41 14.64 3.91
CA LYS A 89 -17.70 15.38 3.93
C LYS A 89 -18.15 15.77 5.33
N MET A 90 -17.68 15.09 6.36
CA MET A 90 -17.94 15.50 7.75
C MET A 90 -17.18 16.79 8.11
N ILE A 91 -16.04 17.04 7.48
CA ILE A 91 -15.23 18.24 7.70
C ILE A 91 -15.66 19.36 6.75
N LEU A 92 -15.86 19.01 5.48
CA LEU A 92 -16.25 19.96 4.44
C LEU A 92 -17.37 19.36 3.57
N PRO A 93 -18.65 19.65 3.86
CA PRO A 93 -19.79 18.99 3.22
C PRO A 93 -19.84 19.11 1.69
N TYR A 94 -19.29 20.18 1.14
CA TYR A 94 -19.26 20.46 -0.30
C TYR A 94 -17.96 20.05 -0.99
N THR A 95 -17.08 19.28 -0.32
CA THR A 95 -15.85 18.78 -0.95
C THR A 95 -16.16 17.82 -2.10
N SER A 96 -15.35 17.92 -3.16
CA SER A 96 -15.38 16.95 -4.26
C SER A 96 -14.64 15.64 -3.94
N MET A 97 -13.91 15.57 -2.82
CA MET A 97 -13.22 14.35 -2.41
C MET A 97 -14.23 13.29 -1.99
N PRO A 98 -14.26 12.12 -2.63
CA PRO A 98 -15.18 11.04 -2.24
C PRO A 98 -14.71 10.35 -0.95
N VAL A 99 -15.63 9.66 -0.29
CA VAL A 99 -15.31 8.70 0.76
C VAL A 99 -14.87 7.41 0.07
N ASN A 100 -13.57 7.18 -0.02
CA ASN A 100 -13.02 5.97 -0.65
C ASN A 100 -12.90 4.81 0.33
N ILE A 101 -12.66 5.10 1.60
CA ILE A 101 -12.45 4.13 2.67
C ILE A 101 -13.43 4.46 3.80
N PRO A 102 -14.65 3.91 3.77
CA PRO A 102 -15.64 4.16 4.81
C PRO A 102 -15.18 3.58 6.15
N TYR A 103 -15.48 4.27 7.23
CA TYR A 103 -15.09 3.88 8.59
C TYR A 103 -15.91 2.70 9.15
N GLN A 104 -16.67 2.01 8.33
CA GLN A 104 -17.55 0.92 8.73
C GLN A 104 -16.99 -0.44 8.30
N ASP A 105 -17.11 -1.43 9.18
CA ASP A 105 -16.89 -2.82 8.78
C ASP A 105 -17.99 -3.23 7.81
N PRO A 106 -17.65 -3.48 6.64
CA PRO A 106 -17.52 -4.75 5.96
C PRO A 106 -16.26 -4.80 5.10
N PRO A 107 -16.06 -5.83 4.31
CA PRO A 107 -14.74 -6.16 3.74
C PRO A 107 -14.07 -4.93 3.16
N ALA A 108 -12.81 -4.77 3.50
CA ALA A 108 -12.01 -3.64 3.08
C ALA A 108 -12.15 -3.41 1.57
N VAL A 109 -12.68 -2.26 1.18
CA VAL A 109 -12.93 -1.89 -0.23
C VAL A 109 -11.67 -2.04 -1.09
N LEU A 110 -10.51 -2.04 -0.45
CA LEU A 110 -9.20 -2.08 -1.08
C LEU A 110 -8.40 -3.32 -0.66
N SER A 111 -9.08 -4.40 -0.25
CA SER A 111 -8.44 -5.63 0.26
C SER A 111 -7.41 -6.26 -0.67
N GLN A 112 -7.54 -6.04 -1.97
CA GLN A 112 -6.56 -6.50 -2.96
C GLN A 112 -5.26 -5.68 -2.97
N LEU A 113 -5.32 -4.42 -2.53
CA LEU A 113 -4.18 -3.52 -2.48
C LEU A 113 -3.54 -3.47 -1.10
N TYR A 114 -4.35 -3.61 -0.07
CA TYR A 114 -3.95 -3.57 1.32
C TYR A 114 -4.70 -4.64 2.13
N HIS A 115 -3.97 -5.55 2.75
CA HIS A 115 -4.54 -6.57 3.62
C HIS A 115 -4.75 -5.99 5.02
N GLY A 116 -5.99 -5.65 5.35
CA GLY A 116 -6.36 -5.08 6.64
C GLY A 116 -7.74 -4.44 6.62
N THR A 117 -8.19 -4.05 7.78
CA THR A 117 -9.46 -3.35 7.98
C THR A 117 -9.43 -1.95 7.37
N ASN A 118 -10.60 -1.36 7.16
CA ASN A 118 -10.69 0.03 6.70
C ASN A 118 -10.00 1.01 7.66
N VAL A 119 -10.04 0.75 8.96
CA VAL A 119 -9.36 1.56 9.97
C VAL A 119 -7.84 1.49 9.81
N GLU A 120 -7.30 0.30 9.61
CA GLU A 120 -5.87 0.09 9.36
C GLU A 120 -5.42 0.71 8.05
N GLN A 121 -6.23 0.65 7.00
CA GLN A 121 -5.96 1.31 5.73
C GLN A 121 -5.88 2.84 5.89
N VAL A 122 -6.85 3.45 6.58
CA VAL A 122 -6.85 4.88 6.86
C VAL A 122 -5.64 5.27 7.71
N GLN A 123 -5.28 4.47 8.71
CA GLN A 123 -4.12 4.71 9.54
C GLN A 123 -2.82 4.59 8.73
N ALA A 124 -2.68 3.55 7.91
CA ALA A 124 -1.50 3.35 7.08
C ALA A 124 -1.31 4.48 6.04
N LEU A 125 -2.39 4.96 5.42
CA LEU A 125 -2.36 6.11 4.54
C LEU A 125 -1.98 7.39 5.27
N THR A 126 -2.49 7.58 6.49
CA THR A 126 -2.12 8.72 7.34
C THR A 126 -0.63 8.68 7.65
N ASP A 127 -0.12 7.54 8.11
CA ASP A 127 1.29 7.36 8.46
C ASP A 127 2.20 7.56 7.24
N LEU A 128 1.80 7.03 6.08
CA LEU A 128 2.52 7.25 4.83
C LEU A 128 2.62 8.74 4.48
N LEU A 129 1.50 9.46 4.50
CA LEU A 129 1.47 10.87 4.14
C LEU A 129 2.19 11.77 5.15
N MET A 130 2.19 11.39 6.42
CA MET A 130 2.89 12.12 7.49
C MET A 130 4.40 11.85 7.53
N ASN A 131 4.86 10.75 6.92
CA ASN A 131 6.28 10.38 6.82
C ASN A 131 6.73 10.26 5.35
N TYR A 132 6.09 10.99 4.47
CA TYR A 132 6.25 10.84 3.02
C TYR A 132 7.69 11.04 2.55
N ASP A 133 8.38 12.03 3.05
CA ASP A 133 9.77 12.33 2.71
C ASP A 133 10.75 11.23 3.15
N GLN A 134 10.52 10.66 4.32
CA GLN A 134 11.34 9.56 4.86
C GLN A 134 11.10 8.27 4.06
N TYR A 135 9.84 7.99 3.72
CA TYR A 135 9.48 6.82 2.92
C TYR A 135 10.03 6.92 1.49
N THR A 136 9.96 8.09 0.86
CA THR A 136 10.35 8.29 -0.54
C THR A 136 11.82 8.63 -0.73
N GLY A 137 12.55 8.93 0.32
CA GLY A 137 13.98 9.28 0.27
C GLY A 137 14.90 8.23 -0.37
N GLN A 138 14.38 7.03 -0.67
CA GLN A 138 15.07 5.93 -1.35
C GLN A 138 14.46 5.60 -2.72
N SER A 139 13.59 6.46 -3.29
CA SER A 139 12.55 5.97 -4.17
C SER A 139 12.67 6.38 -5.64
N THR A 140 12.24 5.47 -6.48
CA THR A 140 11.74 5.56 -7.84
C THR A 140 10.71 6.67 -7.98
N LYS A 141 10.64 7.29 -9.16
CA LYS A 141 9.64 8.32 -9.49
C LYS A 141 8.22 7.77 -9.29
N ILE A 142 7.36 8.58 -8.71
CA ILE A 142 5.96 8.18 -8.50
C ILE A 142 5.24 7.96 -9.82
N ALA A 143 5.55 8.77 -10.83
CA ALA A 143 4.99 8.62 -12.18
C ALA A 143 5.16 7.20 -12.74
N ASP A 144 6.28 6.53 -12.46
CA ASP A 144 6.58 5.18 -12.93
C ASP A 144 5.80 4.09 -12.14
N ARG A 145 5.27 4.44 -10.98
CA ARG A 145 4.51 3.54 -10.09
C ARG A 145 3.00 3.62 -10.31
N VAL A 146 2.51 4.66 -10.96
CA VAL A 146 1.07 4.87 -11.15
C VAL A 146 0.48 3.78 -12.02
N GLN A 147 -0.50 3.08 -11.47
CA GLN A 147 -1.27 2.08 -12.19
C GLN A 147 -2.49 2.74 -12.82
N PRO A 148 -2.66 2.65 -14.15
CA PRO A 148 -3.85 3.17 -14.80
C PRO A 148 -5.10 2.49 -14.24
N ALA A 149 -6.19 3.25 -14.13
CA ALA A 149 -7.48 2.66 -13.84
C ALA A 149 -7.81 1.62 -14.92
N PRO A 150 -8.36 0.44 -14.56
CA PRO A 150 -8.83 -0.50 -15.55
C PRO A 150 -9.84 0.20 -16.46
N ALA A 151 -9.69 0.02 -17.77
CA ALA A 151 -10.57 0.61 -18.75
C ALA A 151 -12.03 0.21 -18.44
N GLN A 152 -12.83 1.17 -18.06
CA GLN A 152 -14.26 0.95 -17.88
C GLN A 152 -14.86 0.70 -19.27
N GLY A 153 -15.22 -0.59 -19.57
CA GLY A 153 -15.98 -0.90 -20.77
C GLY A 153 -15.35 -1.89 -21.76
N ALA A 154 -14.63 -2.91 -21.30
CA ALA A 154 -14.55 -4.11 -22.11
C ALA A 154 -15.77 -4.96 -21.79
N THR A 155 -16.89 -4.70 -22.48
CA THR A 155 -17.98 -5.67 -22.58
C THR A 155 -17.36 -6.95 -23.14
N PRO A 156 -17.50 -8.11 -22.44
CA PRO A 156 -17.02 -9.36 -23.02
C PRO A 156 -17.73 -9.57 -24.36
N PRO A 157 -17.04 -10.08 -25.38
CA PRO A 157 -17.67 -10.34 -26.66
C PRO A 157 -18.85 -11.28 -26.43
N ALA A 158 -20.02 -10.87 -26.89
CA ALA A 158 -21.24 -11.68 -26.86
C ALA A 158 -20.88 -13.01 -27.53
N GLY A 159 -21.00 -14.11 -26.77
CA GLY A 159 -20.80 -15.46 -27.29
C GLY A 159 -21.71 -15.64 -28.48
N SER A 160 -21.13 -15.93 -29.63
CA SER A 160 -21.85 -16.36 -30.83
C SER A 160 -22.53 -17.71 -30.52
N GLY A 161 -23.80 -17.63 -30.14
CA GLY A 161 -24.67 -18.82 -30.08
C GLY A 161 -24.81 -19.37 -31.48
N GLY A 162 -24.01 -20.39 -31.81
CA GLY A 162 -24.22 -21.23 -32.98
C GLY A 162 -25.53 -22.00 -32.82
N GLY A 163 -26.56 -21.54 -33.51
CA GLY A 163 -27.74 -22.34 -33.77
C GLY A 163 -27.35 -23.45 -34.72
N SER A 164 -27.58 -24.67 -34.30
CA SER A 164 -27.64 -25.81 -35.18
C SER A 164 -29.07 -26.30 -35.23
N ASN A 165 -29.52 -26.39 -36.43
CA ASN A 165 -30.78 -26.86 -36.91
C ASN A 165 -30.90 -28.39 -36.69
#